data_06ce6a3672c28fc262f2de88c291bee6
#
_entry.id   06ce6a3672c28fc262f2de88c291bee6
#
_cell.length_a   1.000
_cell.length_b   1.000
_cell.length_c   1.000
_cell.angle_alpha   90.00
_cell.angle_beta   90.00
_cell.angle_gamma   90.00
#
_symmetry.space_group_name_H-M   'P 1'
#
loop_
_entity.id
_entity.type
_entity.pdbx_description
1 polymer ?
#
loop_
_entity_poly.entity_id
_entity_poly.type
_entity_poly.pdbx_seq_one_letter_code
_entity_poly.pdbx_strand_id
1 'polypeptide(L)'
;MQKLGINRDHFDNKYTLAGTHFEHRILESLGIPMEFDKQIILEDLRLRVNLDGNTEDTNYECKTYRFEKGFKMPRKYINQVQVQMFASGLRKTKIIVYGLREEDYDNFFHDIDPSRRDEVLIIYDERWINEVYLPKLKYLAECLKEGRFPI
;
A
#
# COMPACT_ATOMS: atom_id res chain seq x y z
N MET A 1 3.73 18.84 5.57
CA MET A 1 4.32 18.59 5.56
C MET A 1 5.13 18.23 4.97
N GLN A 2 5.59 18.33 4.29
CA GLN A 2 6.42 17.90 3.84
C GLN A 2 7.63 18.35 4.04
N LYS A 3 7.92 19.43 4.28
CA LYS A 3 9.00 19.73 4.80
C LYS A 3 9.54 18.77 5.56
N LEU A 4 8.76 18.08 5.96
CA LEU A 4 9.07 16.91 6.71
C LEU A 4 9.95 15.97 5.94
N GLY A 5 9.87 15.98 4.62
CA GLY A 5 10.67 15.12 3.78
C GLY A 5 12.17 15.32 3.95
N ILE A 6 12.57 16.50 4.34
CA ILE A 6 13.99 16.79 4.50
C ILE A 6 14.60 15.95 5.60
N ASN A 7 13.87 15.80 6.70
CA ASN A 7 14.39 15.01 7.81
C ASN A 7 14.13 13.54 7.66
N ARG A 8 13.26 13.16 6.75
CA ARG A 8 12.92 11.77 6.56
C ARG A 8 14.14 10.92 6.22
N ASP A 9 15.05 11.43 5.42
CA ASP A 9 16.21 10.66 5.01
C ASP A 9 17.07 10.25 6.19
N HIS A 10 17.08 11.06 7.24
CA HIS A 10 17.85 10.72 8.43
C HIS A 10 17.25 9.58 9.21
N PHE A 11 15.96 9.32 8.99
CA PHE A 11 15.27 8.27 9.70
C PHE A 11 15.09 7.01 8.87
N ASP A 12 15.49 7.05 7.59
CA ASP A 12 15.51 5.85 6.78
C ASP A 12 16.58 4.96 7.37
N ASN A 13 16.19 3.73 7.72
CA ASN A 13 17.09 2.80 8.35
C ASN A 13 16.98 1.45 7.65
N LYS A 14 17.69 0.46 8.14
CA LYS A 14 17.72 -0.84 7.49
C LYS A 14 16.34 -1.48 7.40
N TYR A 15 15.43 -1.17 8.33
CA TYR A 15 14.10 -1.77 8.32
C TYR A 15 13.26 -1.20 7.17
N THR A 16 13.30 0.12 6.97
CA THR A 16 12.57 0.76 5.87
C THR A 16 13.14 0.36 4.52
N LEU A 17 14.46 0.35 4.41
CA LEU A 17 15.12 -0.02 3.16
C LEU A 17 14.84 -1.48 2.78
N ALA A 18 14.85 -2.37 3.76
CA ALA A 18 14.56 -3.78 3.52
C ALA A 18 13.16 -3.93 2.92
N GLY A 19 12.15 -3.28 3.52
CA GLY A 19 10.79 -3.35 3.00
C GLY A 19 10.74 -2.92 1.54
N THR A 20 11.35 -1.79 1.22
CA THR A 20 11.35 -1.27 -0.15
C THR A 20 12.01 -2.25 -1.13
N HIS A 21 13.13 -2.83 -0.74
CA HIS A 21 13.87 -3.73 -1.62
C HIS A 21 13.16 -5.08 -1.81
N PHE A 22 12.44 -5.55 -0.79
CA PHE A 22 11.81 -6.86 -0.88
C PHE A 22 10.45 -6.85 -1.56
N GLU A 23 9.75 -5.71 -1.61
CA GLU A 23 8.36 -5.67 -2.11
C GLU A 23 8.17 -6.32 -3.48
N HIS A 24 8.95 -5.89 -4.47
CA HIS A 24 8.84 -6.43 -5.82
C HIS A 24 9.13 -7.92 -5.84
N ARG A 25 10.18 -8.32 -5.15
CA ARG A 25 10.59 -9.73 -5.15
C ARG A 25 9.56 -10.61 -4.48
N ILE A 26 8.90 -10.09 -3.44
CA ILE A 26 7.83 -10.83 -2.77
C ILE A 26 6.69 -11.07 -3.73
N LEU A 27 6.26 -10.04 -4.46
CA LEU A 27 5.18 -10.18 -5.42
C LEU A 27 5.58 -11.10 -6.58
N GLU A 28 6.82 -10.99 -7.05
CA GLU A 28 7.32 -11.88 -8.10
C GLU A 28 7.33 -13.33 -7.66
N SER A 29 7.56 -13.57 -6.37
CA SER A 29 7.60 -14.93 -5.84
C SER A 29 6.26 -15.65 -5.90
N LEU A 30 5.18 -14.93 -6.16
CA LEU A 30 3.86 -15.53 -6.33
C LEU A 30 3.74 -16.27 -7.65
N GLY A 31 4.62 -15.99 -8.63
CA GLY A 31 4.58 -16.65 -9.93
C GLY A 31 3.40 -16.23 -10.79
N ILE A 32 2.79 -15.07 -10.52
CA ILE A 32 1.64 -14.58 -11.25
C ILE A 32 2.09 -13.43 -12.14
N PRO A 33 1.85 -13.47 -13.46
CA PRO A 33 2.15 -12.33 -14.31
C PRO A 33 1.30 -11.14 -13.88
N MET A 34 1.93 -10.01 -13.62
CA MET A 34 1.20 -8.82 -13.20
C MET A 34 1.95 -7.56 -13.63
N GLU A 35 1.23 -6.46 -13.64
CA GLU A 35 1.79 -5.14 -13.87
C GLU A 35 2.26 -4.58 -12.54
N PHE A 36 3.40 -3.87 -12.51
CA PHE A 36 3.95 -3.32 -11.28
C PHE A 36 3.92 -1.80 -11.30
N ASP A 37 3.78 -1.21 -10.11
CA ASP A 37 3.93 0.23 -9.89
C ASP A 37 3.03 1.09 -10.74
N LYS A 38 1.80 0.63 -10.96
CA LYS A 38 0.84 1.40 -11.74
C LYS A 38 0.35 2.59 -10.93
N GLN A 39 0.46 3.77 -11.53
CA GLN A 39 -0.03 5.00 -10.91
C GLN A 39 -1.37 5.39 -11.52
N ILE A 40 -2.32 5.74 -10.68
CA ILE A 40 -3.65 6.18 -11.11
C ILE A 40 -3.90 7.55 -10.50
N ILE A 41 -4.30 8.50 -11.36
CA ILE A 41 -4.56 9.87 -10.94
C ILE A 41 -6.00 10.21 -11.29
N LEU A 42 -6.78 10.61 -10.28
CA LEU A 42 -8.14 11.10 -10.45
C LEU A 42 -8.10 12.60 -10.14
N GLU A 43 -7.94 13.40 -11.18
CA GLU A 43 -7.69 14.84 -11.02
C GLU A 43 -8.83 15.58 -10.35
N ASP A 44 -10.06 15.23 -10.71
CA ASP A 44 -11.25 15.88 -10.13
C ASP A 44 -11.31 15.74 -8.62
N LEU A 45 -10.80 14.65 -8.10
CA LEU A 45 -10.80 14.36 -6.67
C LEU A 45 -9.45 14.65 -6.01
N ARG A 46 -8.46 15.07 -6.82
CA ARG A 46 -7.08 15.30 -6.38
C ARG A 46 -6.53 14.06 -5.68
N LEU A 47 -6.84 12.91 -6.25
CA LEU A 47 -6.44 11.63 -5.69
C LEU A 47 -5.41 10.96 -6.58
N ARG A 48 -4.34 10.51 -5.96
CA ARG A 48 -3.30 9.72 -6.63
C ARG A 48 -3.07 8.45 -5.83
N VAL A 49 -3.10 7.32 -6.50
CA VAL A 49 -2.77 6.05 -5.86
C VAL A 49 -1.75 5.31 -6.70
N ASN A 50 -0.94 4.50 -6.01
CA ASN A 50 0.02 3.61 -6.67
C ASN A 50 -0.32 2.20 -6.25
N LEU A 51 -0.34 1.29 -7.22
CA LEU A 51 -0.56 -0.12 -6.96
C LEU A 51 0.79 -0.82 -6.98
N ASP A 52 1.13 -1.58 -5.94
CA ASP A 52 2.38 -2.33 -5.94
C ASP A 52 2.41 -3.32 -7.09
N GLY A 53 1.31 -4.05 -7.28
CA GLY A 53 1.14 -4.93 -8.42
C GLY A 53 -0.33 -5.11 -8.69
N ASN A 54 -0.68 -5.49 -9.91
CA ASN A 54 -2.06 -5.80 -10.25
C ASN A 54 -2.16 -6.68 -11.47
N THR A 55 -3.20 -7.49 -11.48
CA THR A 55 -3.60 -8.23 -12.67
C THR A 55 -4.82 -7.54 -13.27
N GLU A 56 -5.46 -8.18 -14.21
CA GLU A 56 -6.65 -7.64 -14.83
C GLU A 56 -7.80 -7.47 -13.83
N ASP A 57 -7.87 -8.31 -12.80
CA ASP A 57 -8.99 -8.32 -11.86
C ASP A 57 -8.60 -8.16 -10.39
N THR A 58 -7.33 -8.15 -10.05
CA THR A 58 -6.89 -8.17 -8.65
C THR A 58 -5.80 -7.13 -8.41
N ASN A 59 -5.97 -6.40 -7.31
CA ASN A 59 -4.93 -5.50 -6.79
C ASN A 59 -4.07 -6.29 -5.81
N TYR A 60 -2.75 -6.10 -5.87
CA TYR A 60 -1.81 -6.73 -4.94
C TYR A 60 -1.08 -5.63 -4.18
N GLU A 61 -1.19 -5.67 -2.87
CA GLU A 61 -0.48 -4.75 -1.99
C GLU A 61 0.48 -5.55 -1.14
N CYS A 62 1.73 -5.14 -1.07
CA CYS A 62 2.74 -5.86 -0.30
C CYS A 62 3.07 -5.11 0.98
N LYS A 63 3.08 -5.82 2.09
CA LYS A 63 3.43 -5.27 3.39
C LYS A 63 4.45 -6.18 4.05
N THR A 64 5.48 -5.58 4.64
CA THR A 64 6.48 -6.34 5.39
C THR A 64 6.39 -5.99 6.87
N TYR A 65 6.87 -6.90 7.71
CA TYR A 65 6.88 -6.69 9.16
C TYR A 65 8.07 -7.46 9.73
N ARG A 66 8.42 -7.16 10.98
CA ARG A 66 9.51 -7.87 11.64
C ARG A 66 8.97 -9.20 12.13
N PHE A 67 9.53 -10.28 11.61
CA PHE A 67 9.01 -11.62 11.81
C PHE A 67 8.86 -11.98 13.30
N GLU A 68 9.84 -11.64 14.11
CA GLU A 68 9.81 -11.97 15.54
C GLU A 68 8.73 -11.21 16.31
N LYS A 69 8.21 -10.11 15.76
CA LYS A 69 7.17 -9.33 16.41
C LYS A 69 5.76 -9.77 16.02
N GLY A 70 5.67 -10.61 14.99
CA GLY A 70 4.38 -11.05 14.48
C GLY A 70 3.65 -9.95 13.72
N PHE A 71 2.50 -10.30 13.16
CA PHE A 71 1.74 -9.37 12.34
C PHE A 71 0.30 -9.30 12.80
N LYS A 72 -0.24 -8.07 12.85
CA LYS A 72 -1.64 -7.82 13.09
C LYS A 72 -2.06 -6.76 12.08
N MET A 73 -3.10 -7.04 11.27
CA MET A 73 -3.53 -6.17 10.19
C MET A 73 -4.01 -4.82 10.71
N PRO A 74 -3.30 -3.71 10.44
CA PRO A 74 -3.79 -2.39 10.84
C PRO A 74 -4.96 -1.97 9.97
N ARG A 75 -5.93 -1.28 10.57
CA ARG A 75 -7.08 -0.79 9.81
C ARG A 75 -6.65 0.13 8.64
N LYS A 76 -5.58 0.89 8.83
CA LYS A 76 -5.11 1.79 7.77
C LYS A 76 -4.70 1.06 6.50
N TYR A 77 -4.27 -0.21 6.60
CA TYR A 77 -3.93 -0.99 5.41
C TYR A 77 -5.19 -1.39 4.65
N ILE A 78 -6.24 -1.75 5.40
CA ILE A 78 -7.53 -2.08 4.78
C ILE A 78 -8.09 -0.86 4.08
N ASN A 79 -8.04 0.30 4.74
CA ASN A 79 -8.53 1.54 4.15
C ASN A 79 -7.73 1.92 2.90
N GLN A 80 -6.42 1.73 2.94
CA GLN A 80 -5.56 2.03 1.81
C GLN A 80 -5.96 1.23 0.57
N VAL A 81 -6.17 -0.08 0.73
CA VAL A 81 -6.51 -0.90 -0.43
C VAL A 81 -7.94 -0.64 -0.92
N GLN A 82 -8.85 -0.21 -0.02
CA GLN A 82 -10.17 0.21 -0.47
C GLN A 82 -10.07 1.42 -1.41
N VAL A 83 -9.23 2.39 -1.06
CA VAL A 83 -9.01 3.55 -1.89
C VAL A 83 -8.35 3.16 -3.22
N GLN A 84 -7.40 2.24 -3.19
CA GLN A 84 -6.76 1.73 -4.40
C GLN A 84 -7.79 1.05 -5.32
N MET A 85 -8.70 0.27 -4.75
CA MET A 85 -9.74 -0.38 -5.52
C MET A 85 -10.74 0.62 -6.10
N PHE A 86 -11.07 1.64 -5.33
CA PHE A 86 -11.93 2.71 -5.83
C PHE A 86 -11.31 3.39 -7.04
N ALA A 87 -10.05 3.76 -6.94
CA ALA A 87 -9.37 4.49 -8.02
C ALA A 87 -9.14 3.64 -9.26
N SER A 88 -8.85 2.36 -9.07
CA SER A 88 -8.49 1.46 -10.16
C SER A 88 -9.68 0.78 -10.82
N GLY A 89 -10.81 0.71 -10.13
CA GLY A 89 -11.96 -0.05 -10.60
C GLY A 89 -11.88 -1.53 -10.28
N LEU A 90 -10.80 -1.98 -9.66
CA LEU A 90 -10.66 -3.37 -9.24
C LEU A 90 -11.53 -3.62 -8.01
N ARG A 91 -12.00 -4.83 -7.84
CA ARG A 91 -12.98 -5.15 -6.80
C ARG A 91 -12.46 -6.09 -5.74
N LYS A 92 -11.24 -6.59 -5.89
CA LYS A 92 -10.59 -7.40 -4.86
C LYS A 92 -9.12 -7.06 -4.76
N THR A 93 -8.60 -7.19 -3.56
CA THR A 93 -7.19 -6.98 -3.27
C THR A 93 -6.69 -8.17 -2.48
N LYS A 94 -5.48 -8.61 -2.79
CA LYS A 94 -4.76 -9.52 -1.94
C LYS A 94 -3.62 -8.76 -1.30
N ILE A 95 -3.67 -8.65 0.02
CA ILE A 95 -2.56 -8.05 0.75
C ILE A 95 -1.60 -9.18 1.07
N ILE A 96 -0.40 -9.08 0.51
CA ILE A 96 0.65 -10.07 0.73
C ILE A 96 1.51 -9.56 1.86
N VAL A 97 1.55 -10.28 2.96
CA VAL A 97 2.36 -9.89 4.11
C VAL A 97 3.54 -10.84 4.23
N TYR A 98 4.71 -10.28 4.50
CA TYR A 98 5.94 -11.05 4.57
C TYR A 98 6.73 -10.67 5.79
N GLY A 99 7.11 -11.67 6.60
CA GLY A 99 7.89 -11.43 7.80
C GLY A 99 9.37 -11.41 7.49
N LEU A 100 10.02 -10.29 7.76
CA LEU A 100 11.46 -10.14 7.58
C LEU A 100 12.20 -10.53 8.86
N ARG A 101 13.23 -11.34 8.71
CA ARG A 101 14.10 -11.72 9.82
C ARG A 101 15.32 -10.83 9.85
N GLU A 102 16.07 -10.89 10.94
CA GLU A 102 17.22 -10.01 11.12
C GLU A 102 18.22 -10.11 9.97
N GLU A 103 18.49 -11.31 9.47
CA GLU A 103 19.42 -11.49 8.37
C GLU A 103 18.94 -10.84 7.07
N ASP A 104 17.63 -10.68 6.88
CA ASP A 104 17.10 -10.01 5.70
C ASP A 104 17.42 -8.52 5.71
N TYR A 105 17.49 -7.91 6.89
CA TYR A 105 17.81 -6.50 7.00
C TYR A 105 19.28 -6.24 6.70
N ASP A 106 20.11 -7.24 6.84
CA ASP A 106 21.53 -7.11 6.56
C ASP A 106 21.88 -7.52 5.13
N ASN A 107 21.00 -8.29 4.48
CA ASN A 107 21.21 -8.71 3.09
C ASN A 107 19.87 -8.73 2.36
N PHE A 108 19.61 -7.68 1.58
CA PHE A 108 18.34 -7.51 0.87
C PHE A 108 18.17 -8.51 -0.29
N PHE A 109 19.18 -9.30 -0.57
CA PHE A 109 19.13 -10.26 -1.67
C PHE A 109 18.85 -11.69 -1.21
N HIS A 110 18.53 -11.89 0.07
CA HIS A 110 18.11 -13.20 0.54
C HIS A 110 16.90 -13.68 -0.25
N ASP A 111 16.81 -14.97 -0.50
CA ASP A 111 15.68 -15.55 -1.21
C ASP A 111 14.39 -15.38 -0.42
N ILE A 112 13.29 -15.27 -1.14
CA ILE A 112 11.98 -15.17 -0.51
C ILE A 112 11.59 -16.55 0.00
N ASP A 113 11.22 -16.63 1.28
CA ASP A 113 10.80 -17.86 1.93
C ASP A 113 9.28 -17.92 1.94
N PRO A 114 8.67 -18.79 1.11
CA PRO A 114 7.21 -18.84 1.04
C PRO A 114 6.52 -19.14 2.37
N SER A 115 7.21 -19.78 3.31
CA SER A 115 6.62 -20.06 4.61
C SER A 115 6.40 -18.83 5.47
N ARG A 116 7.05 -17.71 5.13
CA ARG A 116 6.89 -16.44 5.85
C ARG A 116 5.95 -15.49 5.12
N ARG A 117 5.33 -15.94 4.05
CA ARG A 117 4.44 -15.13 3.22
C ARG A 117 3.01 -15.57 3.45
N ASP A 118 2.15 -14.61 3.81
CA ASP A 118 0.73 -14.83 4.00
C ASP A 118 -0.07 -13.90 3.10
N GLU A 119 -1.32 -14.26 2.89
CA GLU A 119 -2.18 -13.52 1.98
C GLU A 119 -3.51 -13.26 2.66
N VAL A 120 -3.99 -12.01 2.57
CA VAL A 120 -5.28 -11.62 3.12
C VAL A 120 -6.12 -11.04 1.99
N LEU A 121 -7.29 -11.64 1.75
CA LEU A 121 -8.20 -11.18 0.70
C LEU A 121 -9.12 -10.09 1.25
N ILE A 122 -9.15 -8.96 0.56
CA ILE A 122 -10.01 -7.84 0.91
C ILE A 122 -10.91 -7.56 -0.29
N ILE A 123 -12.22 -7.52 -0.04
CA ILE A 123 -13.20 -7.24 -1.08
C ILE A 123 -13.59 -5.77 -1.02
N TYR A 124 -13.86 -5.17 -2.18
CA TYR A 124 -14.23 -3.76 -2.28
C TYR A 124 -15.47 -3.47 -1.43
N ASP A 125 -15.38 -2.44 -0.62
CA ASP A 125 -16.47 -2.02 0.26
C ASP A 125 -17.05 -0.71 -0.28
N GLU A 126 -18.00 -0.84 -1.19
CA GLU A 126 -18.60 0.30 -1.85
C GLU A 126 -19.31 1.22 -0.84
N ARG A 127 -19.91 0.64 0.18
CA ARG A 127 -20.63 1.42 1.19
C ARG A 127 -19.68 2.33 1.97
N TRP A 128 -18.55 1.78 2.40
CA TRP A 128 -17.56 2.58 3.11
C TRP A 128 -17.03 3.71 2.22
N ILE A 129 -16.76 3.42 0.95
CA ILE A 129 -16.29 4.42 0.02
C ILE A 129 -17.33 5.55 -0.12
N ASN A 130 -18.59 5.19 -0.34
CA ASN A 130 -19.63 6.18 -0.61
C ASN A 130 -20.06 6.97 0.63
N GLU A 131 -20.08 6.34 1.80
CA GLU A 131 -20.61 6.96 3.00
C GLU A 131 -19.54 7.61 3.87
N VAL A 132 -18.31 7.16 3.80
CA VAL A 132 -17.24 7.64 4.67
C VAL A 132 -16.14 8.33 3.89
N TYR A 133 -15.55 7.65 2.91
CA TYR A 133 -14.35 8.14 2.25
C TYR A 133 -14.62 9.28 1.28
N LEU A 134 -15.54 9.10 0.33
CA LEU A 134 -15.79 10.11 -0.70
C LEU A 134 -16.26 11.43 -0.15
N PRO A 135 -17.17 11.49 0.82
CA PRO A 135 -17.58 12.79 1.37
C PRO A 135 -16.40 13.56 1.95
N LYS A 136 -15.50 12.85 2.66
CA LYS A 136 -14.33 13.48 3.24
C LYS A 136 -13.36 13.94 2.15
N LEU A 137 -13.13 13.11 1.14
CA LEU A 137 -12.22 13.44 0.05
C LEU A 137 -12.72 14.65 -0.73
N LYS A 138 -14.01 14.68 -1.05
CA LYS A 138 -14.60 15.80 -1.78
C LYS A 138 -14.51 17.08 -0.99
N TYR A 139 -14.74 17.01 0.31
CA TYR A 139 -14.61 18.18 1.17
C TYR A 139 -13.17 18.72 1.17
N LEU A 140 -12.19 17.83 1.29
CA LEU A 140 -10.79 18.23 1.26
C LEU A 140 -10.39 18.84 -0.08
N ALA A 141 -10.87 18.24 -1.18
CA ALA A 141 -10.57 18.76 -2.51
C ALA A 141 -11.16 20.17 -2.69
N GLU A 142 -12.36 20.38 -2.14
CA GLU A 142 -13.00 21.67 -2.21
C GLU A 142 -12.24 22.72 -1.40
N CYS A 143 -11.78 22.33 -0.21
CA CYS A 143 -10.97 23.22 0.62
C CYS A 143 -9.68 23.62 -0.08
N LEU A 144 -9.02 22.67 -0.74
CA LEU A 144 -7.80 22.98 -1.49
C LEU A 144 -8.07 23.92 -2.66
N LYS A 145 -9.18 23.71 -3.35
CA LYS A 145 -9.57 24.55 -4.47
C LYS A 145 -9.85 25.99 -4.02
N GLU A 146 -10.45 26.14 -2.85
CA GLU A 146 -10.79 27.46 -2.30
C GLU A 146 -9.67 28.08 -1.49
N GLY A 147 -8.58 27.37 -1.27
CA GLY A 147 -7.45 27.88 -0.51
C GLY A 147 -7.70 28.00 0.99
N ARG A 148 -8.64 27.20 1.53
CA ARG A 148 -8.93 27.23 2.96
C ARG A 148 -8.60 25.91 3.62
N PHE A 149 -8.43 25.93 4.94
CA PHE A 149 -8.13 24.73 5.68
C PHE A 149 -9.40 23.96 6.02
N PRO A 150 -9.35 22.62 6.06
CA PRO A 150 -10.48 21.82 6.50
C PRO A 150 -10.76 22.06 7.99
N ILE A 151 -12.01 21.97 8.36
CA ILE A 151 -12.41 22.15 9.76
C ILE A 151 -12.70 20.81 10.41
#